data_5aba1094f99d9edb00dcd25421149bbe
#
_entry.id   5aba1094f99d9edb00dcd25421149bbe
#
_cell.length_a   1.000
_cell.length_b   1.000
_cell.length_c   1.000
_cell.angle_alpha   90.00
_cell.angle_beta   90.00
_cell.angle_gamma   90.00
#
_symmetry.space_group_name_H-M   'P 1'
#
loop_
_entity.id
_entity.type
_entity.pdbx_description
1 polymer ?
#
loop_
_entity_poly.entity_id
_entity_poly.type
_entity_poly.pdbx_seq_one_letter_code
_entity_poly.pdbx_strand_id
1 'polypeptide(L)'
;MTEVIIGSRESKLAVLQSEMVKSYIEQKNREENAGSEITVNILTMKTTGDIILDRTLDKVGGKGLFVKELDRALLDGKSNLSVHSLKDMPMEVPKELPLLAFSKREDPRDVLVLPEGVAELDPDKPLGCSSLRRTLQLEKLYPEMAVSYTHLRAHETRH
;
A
#
# COMPACT_ATOMS: atom_id res chain seq x y z
N MET A 1 5.29 29.79 8.03
CA MET A 1 4.83 28.41 8.34
C MET A 1 4.13 27.87 7.12
N THR A 2 4.65 26.84 6.52
CA THR A 2 4.05 26.20 5.31
C THR A 2 3.40 24.89 5.73
N GLU A 3 2.13 24.72 5.40
CA GLU A 3 1.42 23.46 5.65
C GLU A 3 1.49 22.59 4.40
N VAL A 4 1.79 21.30 4.60
CA VAL A 4 1.76 20.25 3.58
C VAL A 4 0.79 19.18 4.02
N ILE A 5 -0.18 18.84 3.18
CA ILE A 5 -1.19 17.82 3.44
C ILE A 5 -0.95 16.62 2.52
N ILE A 6 -0.66 15.47 3.12
CA ILE A 6 -0.49 14.19 2.43
C ILE A 6 -1.82 13.47 2.35
N GLY A 7 -2.31 13.20 1.15
CA GLY A 7 -3.45 12.30 0.92
C GLY A 7 -3.04 10.84 1.09
N SER A 8 -3.77 10.07 1.88
CA SER A 8 -3.51 8.65 2.18
C SER A 8 -4.80 7.84 2.20
N ARG A 9 -4.72 6.57 1.83
CA ARG A 9 -5.77 5.61 2.15
C ARG A 9 -5.82 5.35 3.67
N GLU A 10 -6.97 4.94 4.19
CA GLU A 10 -7.14 4.60 5.61
C GLU A 10 -6.46 3.28 6.01
N SER A 11 -5.95 2.48 5.07
CA SER A 11 -5.31 1.20 5.40
C SER A 11 -4.03 1.42 6.22
N LYS A 12 -3.78 0.55 7.18
CA LYS A 12 -2.59 0.64 8.06
C LYS A 12 -1.29 0.79 7.29
N LEU A 13 -1.12 0.03 6.19
CA LEU A 13 0.08 0.11 5.37
C LEU A 13 0.20 1.47 4.68
N ALA A 14 -0.88 2.00 4.11
CA ALA A 14 -0.86 3.29 3.44
C ALA A 14 -0.56 4.44 4.42
N VAL A 15 -1.17 4.40 5.60
CA VAL A 15 -0.88 5.39 6.66
C VAL A 15 0.58 5.30 7.09
N LEU A 16 1.11 4.10 7.32
CA LEU A 16 2.52 3.92 7.67
C LEU A 16 3.45 4.48 6.59
N GLN A 17 3.18 4.21 5.31
CA GLN A 17 3.96 4.76 4.20
C GLN A 17 3.88 6.30 4.15
N SER A 18 2.71 6.86 4.44
CA SER A 18 2.52 8.31 4.50
C SER A 18 3.26 8.94 5.68
N GLU A 19 3.28 8.29 6.84
CA GLU A 19 4.09 8.73 8.00
C GLU A 19 5.60 8.69 7.72
N MET A 20 6.07 7.72 6.96
CA MET A 20 7.48 7.67 6.52
C MET A 20 7.82 8.89 5.63
N VAL A 21 6.94 9.24 4.68
CA VAL A 21 7.12 10.41 3.82
C VAL A 21 7.05 11.70 4.62
N LYS A 22 6.09 11.82 5.54
CA LYS A 22 5.97 12.95 6.47
C LYS A 22 7.27 13.15 7.25
N SER A 23 7.74 12.08 7.90
CA SER A 23 8.99 12.13 8.69
C SER A 23 10.19 12.55 7.84
N TYR A 24 10.28 12.07 6.60
CA TYR A 24 11.32 12.46 5.66
C TYR A 24 11.26 13.95 5.30
N ILE A 25 10.08 14.48 4.99
CA ILE A 25 9.88 15.90 4.66
C ILE A 25 10.27 16.78 5.86
N GLU A 26 9.80 16.44 7.06
CA GLU A 26 10.10 17.19 8.27
C GLU A 26 11.58 17.14 8.63
N GLN A 27 12.23 15.98 8.47
CA GLN A 27 13.66 15.84 8.69
C GLN A 27 14.45 16.69 7.70
N LYS A 28 14.14 16.62 6.41
CA LYS A 28 14.80 17.39 5.36
C LYS A 28 14.62 18.90 5.56
N ASN A 29 13.43 19.32 5.96
CA ASN A 29 13.20 20.73 6.28
C ASN A 29 14.09 21.22 7.43
N ARG A 30 14.27 20.42 8.49
CA ARG A 30 15.17 20.75 9.60
C ARG A 30 16.64 20.81 9.17
N GLU A 31 17.06 19.91 8.28
CA GLU A 31 18.45 19.84 7.80
C GLU A 31 18.81 21.00 6.85
N GLU A 32 17.89 21.39 5.98
CA GLU A 32 18.17 22.30 4.85
C GLU A 32 17.72 23.74 5.08
N ASN A 33 16.75 23.97 5.97
CA ASN A 33 16.12 25.28 6.14
C ASN A 33 16.07 25.72 7.60
N ALA A 34 17.08 26.39 8.00
CA ALA A 34 17.10 27.05 9.32
C ALA A 34 16.05 28.19 9.51
N GLY A 35 15.18 28.46 8.55
CA GLY A 35 14.31 29.65 8.58
C GLY A 35 12.82 29.47 8.29
N SER A 36 12.38 28.33 7.75
CA SER A 36 10.94 28.11 7.49
C SER A 36 10.46 26.80 8.12
N GLU A 37 9.46 26.89 8.96
CA GLU A 37 8.83 25.72 9.57
C GLU A 37 7.79 25.15 8.60
N ILE A 38 7.93 23.85 8.28
CA ILE A 38 6.96 23.08 7.51
C ILE A 38 6.23 22.16 8.49
N THR A 39 4.90 22.25 8.50
CA THR A 39 4.02 21.30 9.21
C THR A 39 3.44 20.32 8.21
N VAL A 40 3.58 19.02 8.45
CA VAL A 40 3.04 17.98 7.57
C VAL A 40 1.87 17.27 8.25
N ASN A 41 0.71 17.28 7.60
CA ASN A 41 -0.49 16.60 8.06
C ASN A 41 -0.87 15.47 7.10
N ILE A 42 -1.58 14.44 7.59
CA ILE A 42 -2.08 13.33 6.79
C ILE A 42 -3.59 13.39 6.76
N LEU A 43 -4.15 13.46 5.54
CA LEU A 43 -5.58 13.37 5.27
C LEU A 43 -5.89 11.94 4.79
N THR A 44 -6.54 11.16 5.66
CA THR A 44 -6.95 9.79 5.32
C THR A 44 -8.32 9.76 4.67
N MET A 45 -8.50 8.85 3.71
CA MET A 45 -9.77 8.63 3.04
C MET A 45 -9.97 7.17 2.64
N LYS A 46 -11.23 6.73 2.61
CA LYS A 46 -11.62 5.42 2.08
C LYS A 46 -11.68 5.49 0.57
N THR A 47 -11.05 4.53 -0.09
CA THR A 47 -11.17 4.38 -1.54
C THR A 47 -12.22 3.33 -1.90
N THR A 48 -12.71 3.38 -3.14
CA THR A 48 -13.63 2.37 -3.68
C THR A 48 -13.05 0.96 -3.51
N GLY A 49 -11.73 0.78 -3.70
CA GLY A 49 -11.06 -0.51 -3.50
C GLY A 49 -11.02 -0.96 -2.02
N ASP A 50 -11.08 -0.04 -1.06
CA ASP A 50 -11.16 -0.37 0.37
C ASP A 50 -12.57 -0.78 0.81
N ILE A 51 -13.59 -0.34 0.09
CA ILE A 51 -15.01 -0.64 0.37
C ILE A 51 -15.40 -2.01 -0.19
N ILE A 52 -14.86 -2.40 -1.34
CA ILE A 52 -15.19 -3.67 -1.99
C ILE A 52 -14.38 -4.79 -1.34
N LEU A 53 -15.00 -5.50 -0.40
CA LEU A 53 -14.35 -6.57 0.38
C LEU A 53 -14.76 -7.98 -0.07
N ASP A 54 -15.89 -8.11 -0.75
CA ASP A 54 -16.59 -9.37 -1.02
C ASP A 54 -16.28 -9.98 -2.39
N ARG A 55 -15.50 -9.31 -3.22
CA ARG A 55 -15.16 -9.74 -4.58
C ARG A 55 -13.67 -9.63 -4.85
N THR A 56 -13.16 -10.56 -5.66
CA THR A 56 -11.79 -10.46 -6.18
C THR A 56 -11.67 -9.25 -7.11
N LEU A 57 -10.59 -8.48 -6.97
CA LEU A 57 -10.38 -7.21 -7.69
C LEU A 57 -10.38 -7.37 -9.23
N ASP A 58 -10.03 -8.56 -9.73
CA ASP A 58 -10.10 -8.93 -11.14
C ASP A 58 -11.55 -8.95 -11.69
N LYS A 59 -12.53 -9.25 -10.83
CA LYS A 59 -13.95 -9.27 -11.20
C LYS A 59 -14.64 -7.91 -11.09
N VAL A 60 -14.04 -6.96 -10.41
CA VAL A 60 -14.63 -5.62 -10.20
C VAL A 60 -14.36 -4.67 -11.36
N GLY A 61 -13.35 -4.97 -12.21
CA GLY A 61 -13.12 -4.32 -13.50
C GLY A 61 -13.03 -2.79 -13.45
N GLY A 62 -12.17 -2.21 -12.61
CA GLY A 62 -12.01 -0.76 -12.57
C GLY A 62 -10.54 -0.34 -12.47
N LYS A 63 -10.03 0.42 -13.45
CA LYS A 63 -8.73 1.09 -13.32
C LYS A 63 -8.82 2.12 -12.20
N GLY A 64 -7.79 2.16 -11.35
CA GLY A 64 -7.65 3.22 -10.33
C GLY A 64 -8.57 3.10 -9.11
N LEU A 65 -8.99 1.89 -8.73
CA LEU A 65 -9.86 1.65 -7.56
C LEU A 65 -9.27 2.19 -6.23
N PHE A 66 -7.96 2.38 -6.17
CA PHE A 66 -7.24 2.85 -4.98
C PHE A 66 -6.67 4.26 -5.10
N VAL A 67 -6.88 4.93 -6.25
CA VAL A 67 -6.27 6.25 -6.51
C VAL A 67 -7.29 7.37 -6.74
N LYS A 68 -8.49 7.06 -7.25
CA LYS A 68 -9.48 8.08 -7.68
C LYS A 68 -9.83 9.11 -6.62
N GLU A 69 -10.04 8.68 -5.39
CA GLU A 69 -10.42 9.55 -4.28
C GLU A 69 -9.25 10.47 -3.88
N LEU A 70 -8.02 9.93 -3.93
CA LEU A 70 -6.81 10.70 -3.66
C LEU A 70 -6.51 11.70 -4.79
N ASP A 71 -6.66 11.27 -6.05
CA ASP A 71 -6.54 12.15 -7.23
C ASP A 71 -7.54 13.31 -7.14
N ARG A 72 -8.78 13.02 -6.75
CA ARG A 72 -9.79 14.04 -6.56
C ARG A 72 -9.42 15.02 -5.46
N ALA A 73 -8.86 14.53 -4.34
CA ALA A 73 -8.41 15.39 -3.25
C ALA A 73 -7.27 16.33 -3.67
N LEU A 74 -6.36 15.85 -4.53
CA LEU A 74 -5.30 16.68 -5.13
C LEU A 74 -5.89 17.77 -6.02
N LEU A 75 -6.79 17.40 -6.94
CA LEU A 75 -7.43 18.35 -7.87
C LEU A 75 -8.31 19.38 -7.15
N ASP A 76 -8.97 18.98 -6.07
CA ASP A 76 -9.79 19.87 -5.23
C ASP A 76 -8.92 20.73 -4.27
N GLY A 77 -7.60 20.57 -4.26
CA GLY A 77 -6.70 21.30 -3.36
C GLY A 77 -6.81 20.90 -1.88
N LYS A 78 -7.41 19.74 -1.59
CA LYS A 78 -7.54 19.21 -0.22
C LYS A 78 -6.27 18.54 0.29
N SER A 79 -5.41 18.09 -0.63
CA SER A 79 -4.07 17.59 -0.35
C SER A 79 -3.07 18.17 -1.34
N ASN A 80 -1.79 18.19 -0.96
CA ASN A 80 -0.71 18.73 -1.79
C ASN A 80 0.05 17.61 -2.52
N LEU A 81 0.07 16.43 -1.94
CA LEU A 81 0.65 15.21 -2.52
C LEU A 81 -0.12 13.98 -2.02
N SER A 82 0.02 12.87 -2.72
CA SER A 82 -0.50 11.57 -2.30
C SER A 82 0.60 10.53 -2.28
N VAL A 83 0.52 9.60 -1.32
CA VAL A 83 1.46 8.49 -1.19
C VAL A 83 0.79 7.19 -1.59
N HIS A 84 1.43 6.45 -2.50
CA HIS A 84 0.91 5.21 -3.05
C HIS A 84 1.97 4.11 -3.07
N SER A 85 1.55 2.87 -2.87
CA SER A 85 2.34 1.72 -3.32
C SER A 85 2.34 1.71 -4.85
N LEU A 86 3.51 1.67 -5.48
CA LEU A 86 3.61 1.78 -6.96
C LEU A 86 2.79 0.73 -7.71
N LYS A 87 2.61 -0.46 -7.14
CA LYS A 87 1.78 -1.53 -7.72
C LYS A 87 0.30 -1.16 -7.89
N ASP A 88 -0.19 -0.19 -7.11
CA ASP A 88 -1.58 0.27 -7.12
C ASP A 88 -1.80 1.42 -8.12
N MET A 89 -0.72 2.00 -8.65
CA MET A 89 -0.78 3.07 -9.64
C MET A 89 -1.12 2.52 -11.03
N PRO A 90 -1.97 3.23 -11.81
CA PRO A 90 -2.23 2.89 -13.19
C PRO A 90 -0.97 3.10 -14.04
N MET A 91 -0.87 2.36 -15.16
CA MET A 91 0.25 2.53 -16.11
C MET A 91 0.26 3.92 -16.77
N GLU A 92 -0.91 4.48 -16.98
CA GLU A 92 -1.09 5.83 -17.49
C GLU A 92 -1.56 6.73 -16.36
N VAL A 93 -0.76 7.74 -16.05
CA VAL A 93 -1.02 8.73 -15.01
C VAL A 93 -1.48 10.01 -15.67
N PRO A 94 -2.51 10.72 -15.14
CA PRO A 94 -2.92 12.01 -15.66
C PRO A 94 -1.75 12.99 -15.67
N LYS A 95 -1.67 13.81 -16.73
CA LYS A 95 -0.58 14.80 -16.86
C LYS A 95 -0.59 15.83 -15.73
N GLU A 96 -1.77 16.11 -15.20
CA GLU A 96 -2.01 17.07 -14.12
C GLU A 96 -1.57 16.51 -12.75
N LEU A 97 -1.40 15.19 -12.64
CA LEU A 97 -1.04 14.49 -11.40
C LEU A 97 0.19 13.58 -11.64
N PRO A 98 1.35 14.14 -11.95
CA PRO A 98 2.54 13.36 -12.27
C PRO A 98 3.09 12.63 -11.06
N LEU A 99 3.76 11.49 -11.31
CA LEU A 99 4.60 10.84 -10.30
C LEU A 99 5.88 11.65 -10.12
N LEU A 100 6.05 12.26 -8.95
CA LEU A 100 7.13 13.20 -8.69
C LEU A 100 8.37 12.55 -8.07
N ALA A 101 8.18 11.48 -7.28
CA ALA A 101 9.28 10.85 -6.57
C ALA A 101 9.00 9.36 -6.31
N PHE A 102 10.08 8.62 -6.10
CA PHE A 102 10.07 7.22 -5.68
C PHE A 102 10.98 7.08 -4.46
N SER A 103 10.52 6.35 -3.46
CA SER A 103 11.36 5.95 -2.34
C SER A 103 12.43 4.94 -2.78
N LYS A 104 13.45 4.74 -1.93
CA LYS A 104 14.33 3.59 -2.07
C LYS A 104 13.49 2.30 -2.08
N ARG A 105 13.83 1.39 -3.00
CA ARG A 105 13.15 0.11 -3.10
C ARG A 105 13.50 -0.77 -1.88
N GLU A 106 12.46 -1.31 -1.26
CA GLU A 106 12.59 -2.35 -0.23
C GLU A 106 12.92 -3.72 -0.85
N ASP A 107 13.20 -4.70 -0.01
CA ASP A 107 13.45 -6.07 -0.43
C ASP A 107 12.22 -6.63 -1.18
N PRO A 108 12.34 -7.02 -2.45
CA PRO A 108 11.20 -7.45 -3.26
C PRO A 108 10.81 -8.91 -3.06
N ARG A 109 11.51 -9.65 -2.20
CA ARG A 109 11.26 -11.07 -1.98
C ARG A 109 9.90 -11.31 -1.33
N ASP A 110 9.27 -12.40 -1.73
CA ASP A 110 8.08 -12.88 -1.02
C ASP A 110 8.49 -13.51 0.31
N VAL A 111 7.63 -13.42 1.29
CA VAL A 111 7.85 -14.00 2.63
C VAL A 111 6.72 -14.96 2.98
N LEU A 112 7.07 -15.99 3.74
CA LEU A 112 6.11 -16.83 4.42
C LEU A 112 5.81 -16.24 5.79
N VAL A 113 4.53 -16.06 6.08
CA VAL A 113 4.07 -15.61 7.40
C VAL A 113 3.63 -16.84 8.17
N LEU A 114 4.37 -17.16 9.23
CA LEU A 114 4.09 -18.28 10.11
C LEU A 114 3.44 -17.78 11.40
N PRO A 115 2.65 -18.62 12.11
CA PRO A 115 2.17 -18.30 13.44
C PRO A 115 3.32 -18.03 14.40
N GLU A 116 3.06 -17.23 15.43
CA GLU A 116 4.07 -16.94 16.47
C GLU A 116 4.58 -18.22 17.12
N GLY A 117 5.90 -18.33 17.25
CA GLY A 117 6.58 -19.51 17.81
C GLY A 117 6.73 -20.71 16.86
N VAL A 118 6.25 -20.58 15.61
CA VAL A 118 6.39 -21.62 14.59
C VAL A 118 7.55 -21.26 13.67
N ALA A 119 8.56 -22.13 13.57
CA ALA A 119 9.76 -21.91 12.75
C ALA A 119 9.69 -22.59 11.37
N GLU A 120 8.86 -23.61 11.22
CA GLU A 120 8.79 -24.43 10.00
C GLU A 120 7.35 -24.58 9.52
N LEU A 121 7.20 -24.85 8.20
CA LEU A 121 5.90 -25.14 7.60
C LEU A 121 5.39 -26.51 8.12
N ASP A 122 4.11 -26.55 8.43
CA ASP A 122 3.39 -27.78 8.74
C ASP A 122 2.85 -28.37 7.42
N PRO A 123 3.35 -29.50 6.93
CA PRO A 123 2.95 -30.07 5.66
C PRO A 123 1.49 -30.51 5.60
N ASP A 124 0.85 -30.72 6.74
CA ASP A 124 -0.55 -31.12 6.84
C ASP A 124 -1.51 -29.92 6.75
N LYS A 125 -0.98 -28.69 6.71
CA LYS A 125 -1.78 -27.48 6.61
C LYS A 125 -1.67 -26.81 5.24
N PRO A 126 -2.77 -26.25 4.71
CA PRO A 126 -2.72 -25.56 3.43
C PRO A 126 -1.92 -24.25 3.51
N LEU A 127 -1.22 -23.93 2.43
CA LEU A 127 -0.61 -22.63 2.23
C LEU A 127 -1.66 -21.61 1.79
N GLY A 128 -1.79 -20.52 2.57
CA GLY A 128 -2.71 -19.43 2.23
C GLY A 128 -2.10 -18.49 1.19
N CYS A 129 -2.75 -18.31 0.03
CA CYS A 129 -2.31 -17.41 -1.00
C CYS A 129 -3.47 -16.79 -1.79
N SER A 130 -3.45 -15.46 -2.01
CA SER A 130 -4.45 -14.75 -2.84
C SER A 130 -3.95 -14.42 -4.24
N SER A 131 -2.71 -14.74 -4.59
CA SER A 131 -2.09 -14.43 -5.87
C SER A 131 -2.00 -15.66 -6.75
N LEU A 132 -2.73 -15.70 -7.86
CA LEU A 132 -2.66 -16.79 -8.84
C LEU A 132 -1.23 -17.08 -9.32
N ARG A 133 -0.43 -16.04 -9.53
CA ARG A 133 0.97 -16.18 -9.91
C ARG A 133 1.81 -16.89 -8.84
N ARG A 134 1.59 -16.56 -7.56
CA ARG A 134 2.29 -17.22 -6.44
C ARG A 134 1.78 -18.63 -6.21
N THR A 135 0.48 -18.87 -6.38
CA THR A 135 -0.11 -20.22 -6.28
C THR A 135 0.62 -21.19 -7.20
N LEU A 136 0.79 -20.84 -8.48
CA LEU A 136 1.51 -21.68 -9.44
C LEU A 136 2.97 -21.97 -9.05
N GLN A 137 3.62 -21.03 -8.36
CA GLN A 137 4.98 -21.23 -7.86
C GLN A 137 4.99 -22.10 -6.59
N LEU A 138 4.05 -21.87 -5.68
CA LEU A 138 3.93 -22.65 -4.45
C LEU A 138 3.63 -24.12 -4.74
N GLU A 139 2.74 -24.42 -5.67
CA GLU A 139 2.43 -25.77 -6.13
C GLU A 139 3.63 -26.52 -6.70
N LYS A 140 4.60 -25.77 -7.31
CA LYS A 140 5.85 -26.35 -7.79
C LYS A 140 6.88 -26.55 -6.68
N LEU A 141 6.95 -25.63 -5.73
CA LEU A 141 7.91 -25.66 -4.63
C LEU A 141 7.50 -26.63 -3.53
N TYR A 142 6.21 -26.78 -3.32
CA TYR A 142 5.61 -27.59 -2.27
C TYR A 142 4.50 -28.47 -2.84
N PRO A 143 4.83 -29.46 -3.71
CA PRO A 143 3.83 -30.24 -4.42
C PRO A 143 2.95 -31.10 -3.52
N GLU A 144 3.40 -31.38 -2.29
CA GLU A 144 2.67 -32.16 -1.29
C GLU A 144 1.66 -31.31 -0.48
N MET A 145 1.75 -29.97 -0.60
CA MET A 145 0.94 -29.06 0.20
C MET A 145 -0.21 -28.50 -0.63
N ALA A 146 -1.42 -28.51 -0.06
CA ALA A 146 -2.55 -27.82 -0.65
C ALA A 146 -2.34 -26.29 -0.61
N VAL A 147 -2.67 -25.59 -1.68
CA VAL A 147 -2.72 -24.11 -1.70
C VAL A 147 -4.17 -23.67 -1.66
N SER A 148 -4.55 -22.90 -0.66
CA SER A 148 -5.90 -22.35 -0.52
C SER A 148 -5.92 -20.84 -0.75
N TYR A 149 -7.01 -20.37 -1.35
CA TYR A 149 -7.22 -18.95 -1.51
C TYR A 149 -7.46 -18.30 -0.15
N THR A 150 -6.62 -17.36 0.21
CA THR A 150 -6.81 -16.52 1.40
C THR A 150 -6.77 -15.06 1.01
N HIS A 151 -7.76 -14.30 1.48
CA HIS A 151 -7.82 -12.87 1.25
C HIS A 151 -7.17 -12.13 2.44
N LEU A 152 -5.82 -12.09 2.44
CA LEU A 152 -5.07 -11.32 3.45
C LEU A 152 -4.99 -9.86 3.00
N ARG A 153 -5.63 -8.98 3.76
CA ARG A 153 -5.44 -7.53 3.68
C ARG A 153 -4.71 -7.05 4.93
N ALA A 154 -4.03 -5.92 4.83
CA ALA A 154 -3.21 -5.37 5.94
C ALA A 154 -3.98 -5.15 7.26
N HIS A 155 -5.32 -5.04 7.19
CA HIS A 155 -6.18 -4.90 8.38
C HIS A 155 -6.67 -6.24 8.97
N GLU A 156 -6.44 -7.35 8.30
CA GLU A 156 -6.81 -8.70 8.78
C GLU A 156 -5.69 -9.34 9.62
N THR A 157 -4.53 -8.73 9.68
CA THR A 157 -3.42 -9.12 10.55
C THR A 157 -3.57 -8.58 11.98
N ARG A 158 -4.81 -8.35 12.42
CA ARG A 158 -5.11 -8.05 13.82
C ARG A 158 -5.24 -9.35 14.59
N HIS A 159 -4.16 -9.75 15.22
CA HIS A 159 -4.20 -10.50 16.47
C HIS A 159 -2.99 -10.13 17.31
#